data_37270d53ddb21866d4be766814be8684
#
_entry.id   37270d53ddb21866d4be766814be8684
#
_cell.length_a   1.000
_cell.length_b   1.000
_cell.length_c   1.000
_cell.angle_alpha   90.00
_cell.angle_beta   90.00
_cell.angle_gamma   90.00
#
_symmetry.space_group_name_H-M   'P 1'
#
loop_
_entity.id
_entity.type
_entity.pdbx_description
1 polymer ?
#
loop_
_entity_poly.entity_id
_entity_poly.type
_entity_poly.pdbx_seq_one_letter_code
_entity_poly.pdbx_strand_id
1 'polypeptide(L)'
;MDDSLIQKAHQIMAPIIEKMPDTLFGIERQVYLSTSVQELTDENRRILNRLLKAFLERMLEIEASDIDMGSLGCRGSIWYRKHGDKKPDPEMGNYKKFETDLILLNSLMERQTNLLLEKKSIDYSYSFETPGQAEPIRLRANMYFDLGNLGLNMRMIAGEIRPISSYNFHPNIAMALSLAHVKKGLVLVTGITGSGKSSTLDSIVDANNKSVDAHIVIIAS
;
A
#
# COMPACT_ATOMS: atom_id res chain seq x y z
N MET A 1 -14.21 2.80 13.29
CA MET A 1 -12.93 2.69 14.03
C MET A 1 -13.14 3.08 15.49
N ASP A 2 -12.29 2.61 16.44
CA ASP A 2 -12.40 2.97 17.86
C ASP A 2 -11.93 4.43 18.06
N ASP A 3 -12.86 5.33 18.45
CA ASP A 3 -12.56 6.74 18.70
C ASP A 3 -11.50 6.93 19.78
N SER A 4 -11.38 5.99 20.73
CA SER A 4 -10.36 6.04 21.78
C SER A 4 -8.94 5.86 21.19
N LEU A 5 -8.79 5.10 20.12
CA LEU A 5 -7.50 4.91 19.44
C LEU A 5 -7.05 6.19 18.73
N ILE A 6 -7.99 6.87 18.05
CA ILE A 6 -7.71 8.14 17.38
C ILE A 6 -7.31 9.20 18.42
N GLN A 7 -8.05 9.32 19.53
CA GLN A 7 -7.76 10.28 20.58
C GLN A 7 -6.38 10.04 21.22
N LYS A 8 -6.02 8.79 21.52
CA LYS A 8 -4.70 8.43 22.05
C LYS A 8 -3.59 8.80 21.06
N ALA A 9 -3.77 8.54 19.78
CA ALA A 9 -2.80 8.92 18.76
C ALA A 9 -2.59 10.45 18.70
N HIS A 10 -3.66 11.25 18.72
CA HIS A 10 -3.58 12.71 18.81
C HIS A 10 -2.82 13.17 20.05
N GLN A 11 -3.08 12.57 21.22
CA GLN A 11 -2.38 12.89 22.47
C GLN A 11 -0.88 12.58 22.43
N ILE A 12 -0.47 11.54 21.68
CA ILE A 12 0.94 11.20 21.47
C ILE A 12 1.61 12.19 20.53
N MET A 13 0.93 12.58 19.45
CA MET A 13 1.51 13.39 18.39
C MET A 13 1.52 14.92 18.71
N ALA A 14 0.54 15.40 19.45
CA ALA A 14 0.40 16.82 19.76
C ALA A 14 1.64 17.43 20.42
N PRO A 15 2.24 16.84 21.47
CA PRO A 15 3.42 17.42 22.13
C PRO A 15 4.65 17.50 21.22
N ILE A 16 4.78 16.58 20.25
CA ILE A 16 5.88 16.60 19.27
C ILE A 16 5.73 17.80 18.34
N ILE A 17 4.50 18.02 17.85
CA ILE A 17 4.19 19.10 16.93
C ILE A 17 4.28 20.47 17.64
N GLU A 18 3.82 20.57 18.87
CA GLU A 18 3.86 21.80 19.68
C GLU A 18 5.30 22.24 20.01
N LYS A 19 6.21 21.28 20.21
CA LYS A 19 7.63 21.55 20.48
C LYS A 19 8.45 21.80 19.23
N MET A 20 7.90 21.53 18.05
CA MET A 20 8.63 21.66 16.80
C MET A 20 8.89 23.12 16.48
N PRO A 21 10.16 23.54 16.23
CA PRO A 21 10.47 24.90 15.84
C PRO A 21 9.78 25.28 14.52
N ASP A 22 9.14 26.46 14.50
CA ASP A 22 8.45 26.98 13.31
C ASP A 22 9.39 27.27 12.13
N THR A 23 10.69 27.34 12.41
CA THR A 23 11.74 27.58 11.40
C THR A 23 12.09 26.36 10.57
N LEU A 24 11.63 25.15 10.95
CA LEU A 24 11.96 23.93 10.24
C LEU A 24 11.09 23.74 8.99
N PHE A 25 11.75 23.49 7.85
CA PHE A 25 11.10 23.26 6.57
C PHE A 25 11.58 21.97 5.89
N GLY A 26 10.73 21.45 5.02
CA GLY A 26 11.09 20.35 4.11
C GLY A 26 11.78 19.19 4.84
N ILE A 27 13.02 18.89 4.46
CA ILE A 27 13.79 17.79 5.03
C ILE A 27 14.10 17.97 6.49
N GLU A 28 14.53 19.18 6.91
CA GLU A 28 14.92 19.43 8.30
C GLU A 28 13.76 19.12 9.24
N ARG A 29 12.54 19.50 8.84
CA ARG A 29 11.34 19.14 9.57
C ARG A 29 11.13 17.63 9.62
N GLN A 30 11.30 16.94 8.49
CA GLN A 30 11.13 15.47 8.47
C GLN A 30 12.20 14.74 9.28
N VAL A 31 13.42 15.27 9.34
CA VAL A 31 14.48 14.78 10.25
C VAL A 31 14.06 14.97 11.70
N TYR A 32 13.56 16.15 12.08
CA TYR A 32 13.04 16.41 13.44
C TYR A 32 11.91 15.41 13.80
N LEU A 33 10.91 15.26 12.94
CA LEU A 33 9.79 14.34 13.18
C LEU A 33 10.25 12.89 13.27
N SER A 34 11.20 12.46 12.43
CA SER A 34 11.73 11.09 12.47
C SER A 34 12.50 10.81 13.76
N THR A 35 13.32 11.76 14.22
CA THR A 35 14.03 11.66 15.52
C THR A 35 13.03 11.59 16.67
N SER A 36 12.01 12.45 16.66
CA SER A 36 10.97 12.43 17.68
C SER A 36 10.19 11.11 17.73
N VAL A 37 9.95 10.48 16.58
CA VAL A 37 9.35 9.14 16.53
C VAL A 37 10.26 8.07 17.14
N GLN A 38 11.57 8.17 16.92
CA GLN A 38 12.54 7.23 17.52
C GLN A 38 12.61 7.35 19.04
N GLU A 39 12.36 8.55 19.58
CA GLU A 39 12.34 8.82 21.04
C GLU A 39 11.03 8.41 21.73
N LEU A 40 9.98 8.06 20.96
CA LEU A 40 8.74 7.54 21.51
C LEU A 40 8.95 6.21 22.23
N THR A 41 8.20 6.01 23.32
CA THR A 41 8.14 4.72 23.99
C THR A 41 7.58 3.64 23.07
N ASP A 42 7.95 2.38 23.31
CA ASP A 42 7.41 1.24 22.54
C ASP A 42 5.89 1.18 22.58
N GLU A 43 5.27 1.55 23.70
CA GLU A 43 3.83 1.61 23.84
C GLU A 43 3.21 2.65 22.90
N ASN A 44 3.75 3.87 22.87
CA ASN A 44 3.29 4.93 21.98
C ASN A 44 3.48 4.55 20.51
N ARG A 45 4.61 3.97 20.15
CA ARG A 45 4.86 3.48 18.79
C ARG A 45 3.88 2.38 18.39
N ARG A 46 3.53 1.47 19.31
CA ARG A 46 2.49 0.44 19.06
C ARG A 46 1.11 1.06 18.83
N ILE A 47 0.76 2.14 19.53
CA ILE A 47 -0.51 2.84 19.31
C ILE A 47 -0.57 3.43 17.90
N LEU A 48 0.47 4.10 17.43
CA LEU A 48 0.54 4.63 16.07
C LEU A 48 0.50 3.52 15.01
N ASN A 49 1.19 2.40 15.26
CA ASN A 49 1.14 1.24 14.37
C ASN A 49 -0.26 0.60 14.31
N ARG A 50 -0.96 0.53 15.47
CA ARG A 50 -2.35 0.05 15.50
C ARG A 50 -3.29 0.97 14.73
N LEU A 51 -3.05 2.27 14.77
CA LEU A 51 -3.82 3.24 14.00
C LEU A 51 -3.64 3.01 12.50
N LEU A 52 -2.40 2.90 12.00
CA LEU A 52 -2.13 2.58 10.61
C LEU A 52 -2.76 1.22 10.23
N LYS A 53 -2.63 0.22 11.08
CA LYS A 53 -3.25 -1.09 10.85
C LYS A 53 -4.77 -0.99 10.73
N ALA A 54 -5.43 -0.18 11.56
CA ALA A 54 -6.87 0.04 11.48
C ALA A 54 -7.29 0.65 10.14
N PHE A 55 -6.49 1.56 9.56
CA PHE A 55 -6.73 2.07 8.21
C PHE A 55 -6.64 0.97 7.16
N LEU A 56 -5.68 0.05 7.29
CA LEU A 56 -5.51 -1.06 6.35
C LEU A 56 -6.60 -2.13 6.53
N GLU A 57 -7.04 -2.39 7.75
CA GLU A 57 -8.18 -3.28 8.03
C GLU A 57 -9.48 -2.70 7.42
N ARG A 58 -9.68 -1.39 7.53
CA ARG A 58 -10.81 -0.72 6.86
C ARG A 58 -10.75 -0.85 5.34
N MET A 59 -9.56 -0.75 4.75
CA MET A 59 -9.35 -0.99 3.32
C MET A 59 -9.87 -2.36 2.89
N LEU A 60 -9.64 -3.41 3.69
CA LEU A 60 -10.13 -4.76 3.43
C LEU A 60 -11.65 -4.85 3.61
N GLU A 61 -12.17 -4.29 4.70
CA GLU A 61 -13.61 -4.31 5.03
C GLU A 61 -14.46 -3.71 3.91
N ILE A 62 -14.03 -2.60 3.34
CA ILE A 62 -14.75 -1.94 2.24
C ILE A 62 -14.34 -2.42 0.85
N GLU A 63 -13.47 -3.43 0.75
CA GLU A 63 -12.95 -3.98 -0.51
C GLU A 63 -12.27 -2.92 -1.40
N ALA A 64 -11.53 -2.00 -0.79
CA ALA A 64 -10.77 -1.01 -1.53
C ALA A 64 -9.48 -1.59 -2.10
N SER A 65 -9.07 -1.14 -3.28
CA SER A 65 -7.83 -1.57 -3.93
C SER A 65 -6.62 -0.75 -3.52
N ASP A 66 -6.83 0.52 -3.15
CA ASP A 66 -5.77 1.45 -2.81
C ASP A 66 -6.18 2.30 -1.59
N ILE A 67 -5.19 2.70 -0.81
CA ILE A 67 -5.29 3.70 0.25
C ILE A 67 -4.28 4.82 -0.01
N ASP A 68 -4.70 6.06 0.23
CA ASP A 68 -3.84 7.24 0.15
C ASP A 68 -4.00 8.08 1.42
N MET A 69 -2.89 8.60 1.94
CA MET A 69 -2.87 9.49 3.11
C MET A 69 -1.65 10.41 3.11
N GLY A 70 -1.67 11.44 3.94
CA GLY A 70 -0.55 12.30 4.28
C GLY A 70 -0.29 13.44 3.31
N SER A 71 -0.41 13.25 1.99
CA SER A 71 -0.17 14.30 1.01
C SER A 71 -1.10 15.51 1.21
N LEU A 72 -0.69 16.69 0.72
CA LEU A 72 -1.51 17.90 0.81
C LEU A 72 -2.88 17.71 0.18
N GLY A 73 -2.99 16.92 -0.89
CA GLY A 73 -4.25 16.60 -1.53
C GLY A 73 -5.21 15.81 -0.65
N CYS A 74 -4.71 15.05 0.32
CA CYS A 74 -5.54 14.28 1.25
C CYS A 74 -6.17 15.15 2.35
N ARG A 75 -5.65 16.35 2.62
CA ARG A 75 -6.18 17.32 3.60
C ARG A 75 -6.42 16.71 4.99
N GLY A 76 -5.54 15.83 5.42
CA GLY A 76 -5.64 15.13 6.71
C GLY A 76 -6.61 13.94 6.74
N SER A 77 -7.32 13.67 5.67
CA SER A 77 -8.23 12.53 5.57
C SER A 77 -7.54 11.30 5.03
N ILE A 78 -8.08 10.13 5.34
CA ILE A 78 -7.68 8.86 4.76
C ILE A 78 -8.58 8.56 3.57
N TRP A 79 -7.99 8.33 2.41
CA TRP A 79 -8.70 8.13 1.16
C TRP A 79 -8.58 6.69 0.68
N TYR A 80 -9.69 6.13 0.21
CA TYR A 80 -9.74 4.79 -0.36
C TYR A 80 -10.22 4.82 -1.79
N ARG A 81 -9.68 3.89 -2.61
CA ARG A 81 -10.15 3.66 -3.97
C ARG A 81 -10.96 2.37 -4.01
N LYS A 82 -12.23 2.49 -4.38
CA LYS A 82 -13.13 1.36 -4.57
C LYS A 82 -13.76 1.44 -5.97
N HIS A 83 -13.67 0.37 -6.75
CA HIS A 83 -14.20 0.30 -8.13
C HIS A 83 -13.77 1.47 -9.04
N GLY A 84 -12.54 1.97 -8.85
CA GLY A 84 -12.01 3.10 -9.60
C GLY A 84 -12.24 4.47 -8.95
N ASP A 85 -13.28 4.63 -8.15
CA ASP A 85 -13.62 5.86 -7.43
C ASP A 85 -12.74 6.04 -6.19
N LYS A 86 -12.18 7.24 -6.00
CA LYS A 86 -11.36 7.60 -4.84
C LYS A 86 -12.11 8.60 -3.97
N LYS A 87 -12.35 8.22 -2.69
CA LYS A 87 -13.11 9.03 -1.74
C LYS A 87 -12.47 9.01 -0.35
N PRO A 88 -12.59 10.13 0.43
CA PRO A 88 -12.20 10.12 1.83
C PRO A 88 -13.19 9.33 2.66
N ASP A 89 -12.70 8.65 3.71
CA ASP A 89 -13.55 7.98 4.69
C ASP A 89 -13.55 8.75 6.02
N PRO A 90 -14.67 9.41 6.37
CA PRO A 90 -14.77 10.17 7.62
C PRO A 90 -14.65 9.32 8.88
N GLU A 91 -14.96 8.02 8.80
CA GLU A 91 -14.85 7.10 9.95
C GLU A 91 -13.41 6.85 10.37
N MET A 92 -12.45 7.16 9.49
CA MET A 92 -11.02 7.02 9.78
C MET A 92 -10.41 8.24 10.49
N GLY A 93 -11.22 9.24 10.80
CA GLY A 93 -10.81 10.48 11.44
C GLY A 93 -10.23 11.51 10.46
N ASN A 94 -9.82 12.64 11.04
CA ASN A 94 -9.11 13.68 10.31
C ASN A 94 -7.89 14.12 11.12
N TYR A 95 -6.74 14.20 10.47
CA TYR A 95 -5.45 14.42 11.10
C TYR A 95 -4.96 15.84 10.80
N LYS A 96 -4.45 16.50 11.84
CA LYS A 96 -3.85 17.81 11.72
C LYS A 96 -2.57 17.74 10.89
N LYS A 97 -2.11 18.91 10.45
CA LYS A 97 -0.81 19.05 9.77
C LYS A 97 0.29 18.34 10.56
N PHE A 98 1.09 17.52 9.90
CA PHE A 98 2.20 16.73 10.43
C PHE A 98 1.84 15.50 11.28
N GLU A 99 0.59 15.31 11.72
CA GLU A 99 0.21 14.08 12.41
C GLU A 99 0.31 12.87 11.48
N THR A 100 -0.11 13.01 10.23
CA THR A 100 0.07 11.96 9.22
C THR A 100 1.54 11.66 8.98
N ASP A 101 2.42 12.67 8.94
CA ASP A 101 3.87 12.46 8.79
C ASP A 101 4.44 11.59 9.93
N LEU A 102 4.01 11.82 11.18
CA LEU A 102 4.43 11.03 12.34
C LEU A 102 3.95 9.58 12.24
N ILE A 103 2.70 9.35 11.83
CA ILE A 103 2.15 8.00 11.61
C ILE A 103 2.97 7.27 10.54
N LEU A 104 3.26 7.94 9.43
CA LEU A 104 4.00 7.37 8.31
C LEU A 104 5.46 7.07 8.68
N LEU A 105 6.16 7.99 9.32
CA LEU A 105 7.53 7.78 9.79
C LEU A 105 7.61 6.64 10.81
N ASN A 106 6.62 6.51 11.69
CA ASN A 106 6.58 5.41 12.66
C ASN A 106 6.44 4.02 12.00
N SER A 107 5.89 3.96 10.78
CA SER A 107 5.73 2.70 10.03
C SER A 107 7.00 2.23 9.34
N LEU A 108 8.01 3.08 9.23
CA LEU A 108 9.26 2.79 8.54
C LEU A 108 10.32 2.23 9.50
N MET A 109 11.17 1.36 8.95
CA MET A 109 12.45 1.01 9.59
C MET A 109 13.45 2.17 9.40
N GLU A 110 14.44 2.28 10.28
CA GLU A 110 15.47 3.32 10.21
C GLU A 110 16.13 3.41 8.83
N ARG A 111 16.50 2.28 8.23
CA ARG A 111 17.06 2.24 6.88
C ARG A 111 16.12 2.84 5.82
N GLN A 112 14.81 2.57 5.93
CA GLN A 112 13.81 3.10 5.01
C GLN A 112 13.63 4.61 5.19
N THR A 113 13.63 5.07 6.45
CA THR A 113 13.57 6.51 6.76
C THR A 113 14.76 7.25 6.16
N ASN A 114 15.98 6.74 6.36
CA ASN A 114 17.20 7.35 5.78
C ASN A 114 17.12 7.41 4.24
N LEU A 115 16.66 6.34 3.61
CA LEU A 115 16.50 6.28 2.15
C LEU A 115 15.44 7.28 1.65
N LEU A 116 14.32 7.41 2.39
CA LEU A 116 13.26 8.37 2.08
C LEU A 116 13.77 9.82 2.18
N LEU A 117 14.52 10.14 3.23
CA LEU A 117 15.11 11.47 3.42
C LEU A 117 16.12 11.81 2.32
N GLU A 118 16.89 10.83 1.85
CA GLU A 118 17.86 10.99 0.77
C GLU A 118 17.19 11.12 -0.61
N LYS A 119 16.35 10.13 -0.97
CA LYS A 119 15.79 9.97 -2.32
C LYS A 119 14.47 10.70 -2.55
N LYS A 120 13.82 11.19 -1.50
CA LYS A 120 12.49 11.83 -1.50
C LYS A 120 11.32 10.92 -1.87
N SER A 121 11.59 9.69 -2.22
CA SER A 121 10.58 8.68 -2.52
C SER A 121 11.17 7.29 -2.32
N ILE A 122 10.37 6.37 -1.77
CA ILE A 122 10.69 4.95 -1.65
C ILE A 122 9.51 4.08 -2.03
N ASP A 123 9.80 3.02 -2.77
CA ASP A 123 8.89 1.89 -2.98
C ASP A 123 9.29 0.75 -2.06
N TYR A 124 8.33 0.14 -1.39
CA TYR A 124 8.59 -1.00 -0.51
C TYR A 124 7.37 -1.92 -0.41
N SER A 125 7.61 -3.16 0.00
CA SER A 125 6.53 -4.08 0.35
C SER A 125 6.17 -3.90 1.81
N TYR A 126 4.88 -3.82 2.10
CA TYR A 126 4.33 -3.81 3.44
C TYR A 126 3.43 -5.03 3.62
N SER A 127 3.46 -5.64 4.79
CA SER A 127 2.57 -6.77 5.10
C SER A 127 2.04 -6.67 6.52
N PHE A 128 0.82 -7.13 6.74
CA PHE A 128 0.22 -7.21 8.06
C PHE A 128 -0.71 -8.43 8.16
N GLU A 129 -0.86 -8.90 9.38
CA GLU A 129 -1.73 -10.04 9.69
C GLU A 129 -3.09 -9.54 10.15
N THR A 130 -4.16 -10.23 9.74
CA THR A 130 -5.52 -10.01 10.22
C THR A 130 -6.09 -11.30 10.80
N PRO A 131 -6.93 -11.23 11.84
CA PRO A 131 -7.61 -12.40 12.35
C PRO A 131 -8.45 -13.08 11.26
N GLY A 132 -8.34 -14.41 11.17
CA GLY A 132 -9.13 -15.21 10.22
C GLY A 132 -8.51 -15.38 8.83
N GLN A 133 -7.35 -14.81 8.55
CA GLN A 133 -6.59 -15.07 7.33
C GLN A 133 -5.34 -15.92 7.63
N ALA A 134 -5.11 -16.95 6.80
CA ALA A 134 -3.98 -17.85 6.97
C ALA A 134 -2.65 -17.22 6.56
N GLU A 135 -2.68 -16.27 5.62
CA GLU A 135 -1.49 -15.57 5.10
C GLU A 135 -1.58 -14.08 5.36
N PRO A 136 -0.42 -13.41 5.57
CA PRO A 136 -0.38 -11.96 5.71
C PRO A 136 -0.87 -11.26 4.44
N ILE A 137 -1.64 -10.18 4.64
CA ILE A 137 -2.01 -9.27 3.55
C ILE A 137 -0.77 -8.51 3.10
N ARG A 138 -0.51 -8.52 1.81
CA ARG A 138 0.64 -7.82 1.21
C ARG A 138 0.19 -6.61 0.41
N LEU A 139 0.94 -5.52 0.59
CA LEU A 139 0.73 -4.27 -0.12
C LEU A 139 2.04 -3.81 -0.77
N ARG A 140 1.92 -3.22 -1.95
CA ARG A 140 2.96 -2.38 -2.51
C ARG A 140 2.74 -0.97 -1.99
N ALA A 141 3.74 -0.41 -1.33
CA ALA A 141 3.71 0.92 -0.75
C ALA A 141 4.68 1.84 -1.50
N ASN A 142 4.23 3.04 -1.81
CA ASN A 142 5.06 4.15 -2.24
C ASN A 142 4.90 5.30 -1.25
N MET A 143 5.99 5.72 -0.63
CA MET A 143 6.05 6.88 0.25
C MET A 143 6.92 7.96 -0.39
N TYR A 144 6.44 9.19 -0.39
CA TYR A 144 7.08 10.28 -1.13
C TYR A 144 6.89 11.63 -0.44
N PHE A 145 7.76 12.58 -0.79
CA PHE A 145 7.63 13.97 -0.37
C PHE A 145 6.64 14.72 -1.27
N ASP A 146 5.68 15.40 -0.64
CA ASP A 146 4.72 16.30 -1.28
C ASP A 146 4.81 17.68 -0.62
N LEU A 147 5.52 18.61 -1.26
CA LEU A 147 5.78 19.98 -0.78
C LEU A 147 6.24 20.02 0.70
N GLY A 148 7.12 19.10 1.07
CA GLY A 148 7.70 19.02 2.42
C GLY A 148 6.89 18.25 3.45
N ASN A 149 5.72 17.72 3.10
CA ASN A 149 5.00 16.71 3.87
C ASN A 149 5.26 15.32 3.26
N LEU A 150 4.84 14.27 3.94
CA LEU A 150 4.90 12.92 3.42
C LEU A 150 3.55 12.52 2.84
N GLY A 151 3.58 11.85 1.69
CA GLY A 151 2.44 11.17 1.12
C GLY A 151 2.70 9.67 1.09
N LEU A 152 1.67 8.88 1.32
CA LEU A 152 1.68 7.43 1.19
C LEU A 152 0.57 6.99 0.25
N ASN A 153 0.92 6.16 -0.71
CA ASN A 153 -0.02 5.34 -1.45
C ASN A 153 0.31 3.87 -1.20
N MET A 154 -0.67 3.07 -0.83
CA MET A 154 -0.53 1.62 -0.79
C MET A 154 -1.58 0.96 -1.68
N ARG A 155 -1.15 -0.06 -2.40
CA ARG A 155 -2.02 -0.92 -3.22
C ARG A 155 -1.96 -2.35 -2.72
N MET A 156 -3.13 -2.98 -2.59
CA MET A 156 -3.22 -4.37 -2.23
C MET A 156 -2.67 -5.27 -3.35
N ILE A 157 -1.80 -6.20 -2.97
CA ILE A 157 -1.30 -7.25 -3.85
C ILE A 157 -2.24 -8.44 -3.68
N ALA A 158 -2.90 -8.84 -4.76
CA ALA A 158 -3.76 -10.02 -4.73
C ALA A 158 -2.95 -11.24 -4.27
N GLY A 159 -3.42 -11.92 -3.22
CA GLY A 159 -2.75 -13.10 -2.65
C GLY A 159 -2.86 -14.32 -3.56
N GLU A 160 -3.97 -14.44 -4.29
CA GLU A 160 -4.23 -15.58 -5.16
C GLU A 160 -4.35 -15.14 -6.64
N ILE A 161 -3.71 -15.91 -7.50
CA ILE A 161 -3.87 -15.77 -8.94
C ILE A 161 -5.24 -16.36 -9.30
N ARG A 162 -6.08 -15.59 -9.96
CA ARG A 162 -7.36 -16.08 -10.46
C ARG A 162 -7.14 -17.26 -11.41
N PRO A 163 -7.83 -18.38 -11.22
CA PRO A 163 -7.71 -19.52 -12.14
C PRO A 163 -8.17 -19.11 -13.55
N ILE A 164 -7.47 -19.59 -14.57
CA ILE A 164 -7.76 -19.26 -15.97
C ILE A 164 -9.22 -19.59 -16.36
N SER A 165 -9.81 -20.59 -15.72
CA SER A 165 -11.21 -21.00 -15.92
C SER A 165 -12.21 -19.91 -15.53
N SER A 166 -11.86 -18.99 -14.61
CA SER A 166 -12.73 -17.90 -14.18
C SER A 166 -12.91 -16.79 -15.22
N TYR A 167 -12.08 -16.78 -16.27
CA TYR A 167 -12.16 -15.78 -17.36
C TYR A 167 -13.15 -16.17 -18.45
N ASN A 168 -13.73 -17.37 -18.41
CA ASN A 168 -14.68 -17.87 -19.40
C ASN A 168 -14.22 -17.70 -20.87
N PHE A 169 -12.93 -17.93 -21.11
CA PHE A 169 -12.42 -17.89 -22.49
C PHE A 169 -13.13 -18.93 -23.37
N HIS A 170 -13.37 -18.58 -24.62
CA HIS A 170 -13.81 -19.56 -25.60
C HIS A 170 -12.81 -20.73 -25.65
N PRO A 171 -13.26 -22.00 -25.76
CA PRO A 171 -12.39 -23.17 -25.72
C PRO A 171 -11.16 -23.10 -26.64
N ASN A 172 -11.34 -22.61 -27.86
CA ASN A 172 -10.24 -22.44 -28.83
C ASN A 172 -9.18 -21.43 -28.33
N ILE A 173 -9.60 -20.39 -27.63
CA ILE A 173 -8.66 -19.42 -27.02
C ILE A 173 -7.93 -20.07 -25.86
N ALA A 174 -8.63 -20.78 -24.99
CA ALA A 174 -8.01 -21.50 -23.87
C ALA A 174 -6.97 -22.52 -24.36
N MET A 175 -7.27 -23.25 -25.43
CA MET A 175 -6.32 -24.16 -26.08
C MET A 175 -5.11 -23.42 -26.67
N ALA A 176 -5.30 -22.29 -27.31
CA ALA A 176 -4.21 -21.48 -27.88
C ALA A 176 -3.29 -20.88 -26.82
N LEU A 177 -3.79 -20.66 -25.59
CA LEU A 177 -3.02 -20.15 -24.45
C LEU A 177 -2.28 -21.25 -23.67
N SER A 178 -2.56 -22.52 -23.97
CA SER A 178 -1.96 -23.66 -23.28
C SER A 178 -0.72 -24.18 -24.02
N LEU A 179 0.42 -24.21 -23.33
CA LEU A 179 1.67 -24.79 -23.83
C LEU A 179 1.59 -26.31 -24.07
N ALA A 180 0.59 -26.98 -23.55
CA ALA A 180 0.32 -28.38 -23.87
C ALA A 180 -0.10 -28.55 -25.34
N HIS A 181 -0.75 -27.54 -25.91
CA HIS A 181 -1.30 -27.58 -27.30
C HIS A 181 -0.48 -26.74 -28.27
N VAL A 182 -0.05 -25.53 -27.86
CA VAL A 182 0.70 -24.61 -28.73
C VAL A 182 2.06 -24.29 -28.09
N LYS A 183 3.11 -24.87 -28.68
CA LYS A 183 4.49 -24.77 -28.14
C LYS A 183 5.32 -23.61 -28.68
N LYS A 184 4.83 -22.90 -29.70
CA LYS A 184 5.56 -21.81 -30.36
C LYS A 184 4.58 -20.71 -30.77
N GLY A 185 4.99 -19.46 -30.61
CA GLY A 185 4.17 -18.32 -31.06
C GLY A 185 4.39 -17.10 -30.18
N LEU A 186 3.63 -16.07 -30.47
CA LEU A 186 3.55 -14.83 -29.71
C LEU A 186 2.09 -14.61 -29.30
N VAL A 187 1.86 -14.38 -28.01
CA VAL A 187 0.55 -13.98 -27.49
C VAL A 187 0.65 -12.54 -27.00
N LEU A 188 -0.23 -11.67 -27.51
CA LEU A 188 -0.33 -10.28 -27.09
C LEU A 188 -1.60 -10.06 -26.27
N VAL A 189 -1.46 -9.61 -25.02
CA VAL A 189 -2.58 -9.19 -24.18
C VAL A 189 -2.58 -7.67 -24.11
N THR A 190 -3.55 -7.04 -24.77
CA THR A 190 -3.63 -5.58 -24.92
C THR A 190 -4.90 -5.03 -24.28
N GLY A 191 -4.89 -3.74 -23.96
CA GLY A 191 -6.03 -3.04 -23.37
C GLY A 191 -5.59 -1.81 -22.58
N ILE A 192 -6.56 -1.01 -22.16
CA ILE A 192 -6.33 0.18 -21.33
C ILE A 192 -5.83 -0.19 -19.93
N THR A 193 -5.28 0.78 -19.21
CA THR A 193 -4.87 0.59 -17.80
C THR A 193 -6.08 0.16 -16.96
N GLY A 194 -5.88 -0.83 -16.10
CA GLY A 194 -6.95 -1.38 -15.25
C GLY A 194 -7.85 -2.42 -15.92
N SER A 195 -7.65 -2.76 -17.19
CA SER A 195 -8.47 -3.77 -17.92
C SER A 195 -8.15 -5.23 -17.57
N GLY A 196 -7.22 -5.48 -16.63
CA GLY A 196 -6.88 -6.84 -16.20
C GLY A 196 -5.80 -7.54 -17.01
N LYS A 197 -5.03 -6.83 -17.85
CA LYS A 197 -3.94 -7.43 -18.65
C LYS A 197 -2.96 -8.28 -17.84
N SER A 198 -2.41 -7.71 -16.78
CA SER A 198 -1.45 -8.40 -15.90
C SER A 198 -2.09 -9.60 -15.22
N SER A 199 -3.30 -9.44 -14.67
CA SER A 199 -4.03 -10.55 -14.03
C SER A 199 -4.33 -11.68 -15.01
N THR A 200 -4.61 -11.36 -16.28
CA THR A 200 -4.80 -12.38 -17.34
C THR A 200 -3.49 -13.10 -17.65
N LEU A 201 -2.38 -12.36 -17.78
CA LEU A 201 -1.05 -12.96 -17.99
C LEU A 201 -0.64 -13.85 -16.82
N ASP A 202 -0.81 -13.37 -15.58
CA ASP A 202 -0.51 -14.16 -14.38
C ASP A 202 -1.31 -15.47 -14.36
N SER A 203 -2.59 -15.44 -14.71
CA SER A 203 -3.45 -16.62 -14.78
C SER A 203 -3.02 -17.60 -15.87
N ILE A 204 -2.58 -17.10 -17.04
CA ILE A 204 -2.06 -17.92 -18.15
C ILE A 204 -0.74 -18.60 -17.71
N VAL A 205 0.16 -17.82 -17.11
CA VAL A 205 1.45 -18.31 -16.60
C VAL A 205 1.23 -19.38 -15.53
N ASP A 206 0.39 -19.10 -14.54
CA ASP A 206 0.07 -20.03 -13.45
C ASP A 206 -0.54 -21.34 -13.98
N ALA A 207 -1.50 -21.25 -14.89
CA ALA A 207 -2.11 -22.43 -15.49
C ALA A 207 -1.10 -23.31 -16.26
N ASN A 208 -0.20 -22.69 -17.02
CA ASN A 208 0.85 -23.41 -17.72
C ASN A 208 1.90 -23.98 -16.76
N ASN A 209 2.30 -23.25 -15.72
CA ASN A 209 3.23 -23.74 -14.70
C ASN A 209 2.71 -24.96 -13.93
N LYS A 210 1.39 -25.06 -13.75
CA LYS A 210 0.73 -26.19 -13.08
C LYS A 210 0.49 -27.39 -13.99
N SER A 211 0.41 -27.19 -15.30
CA SER A 211 -0.05 -28.22 -16.25
C SER A 211 1.03 -28.75 -17.19
N VAL A 212 2.14 -28.04 -17.32
CA VAL A 212 3.20 -28.37 -18.28
C VAL A 212 4.57 -28.30 -17.60
N ASP A 213 5.41 -29.28 -17.83
CA ASP A 213 6.82 -29.24 -17.40
C ASP A 213 7.61 -28.34 -18.38
N ALA A 214 7.69 -27.06 -18.05
CA ALA A 214 8.34 -26.03 -18.86
C ALA A 214 9.09 -25.01 -18.00
N HIS A 215 10.19 -24.50 -18.55
CA HIS A 215 10.91 -23.38 -17.93
C HIS A 215 10.24 -22.07 -18.32
N ILE A 216 9.64 -21.39 -17.33
CA ILE A 216 8.96 -20.10 -17.52
C ILE A 216 9.84 -18.98 -16.98
N VAL A 217 10.14 -17.98 -17.81
CA VAL A 217 10.88 -16.77 -17.43
C VAL A 217 9.94 -15.58 -17.48
N ILE A 218 9.79 -14.86 -16.36
CA ILE A 218 9.00 -13.64 -16.28
C ILE A 218 9.95 -12.44 -16.27
N ILE A 219 9.77 -11.52 -17.24
CA ILE A 219 10.47 -10.25 -17.31
C ILE A 219 9.43 -9.16 -17.11
N ALA A 220 9.44 -8.54 -15.94
CA ALA A 220 8.49 -7.48 -15.57
C ALA A 220 9.25 -6.23 -15.11
N SER A 221 8.67 -5.06 -15.36
CA SER A 221 9.15 -3.74 -14.90
C SER A 221 8.34 -3.28 -13.70
#